data_2bce73115a719842042d72bfdc9fc37a
#
_entry.id   2bce73115a719842042d72bfdc9fc37a
#
_cell.length_a   1.000
_cell.length_b   1.000
_cell.length_c   1.000
_cell.angle_alpha   90.00
_cell.angle_beta   90.00
_cell.angle_gamma   90.00
#
_symmetry.space_group_name_H-M   'P 1'
#
loop_
_entity.id
_entity.type
_entity.pdbx_description
1 polymer ?
#
loop_
_entity_poly.entity_id
_entity_poly.type
_entity_poly.pdbx_seq_one_letter_code
_entity_poly.pdbx_strand_id
1 'polypeptide(L)'
;MNDVSTVRAAPAVLPKPNDPCWCGSGSKYKKCHRGADTVEARKRGPEAPSRGIRPGVISPMRTVPPSIPRPDYAVSGRPARIFPPSEVKSPDVITRMRRACKAAAEVMAATAAHIRPGITTDELDAIAHEEYVRRGGYPSPLNYHGFPKSICTSVNEVICHGIPDNRALEDGDIVNLDITIYLDGVHGDTNATFAVGTIDPENERLIRVTRECLMAGIEAVKPGLPINVIGKAIEAHATQNGMGVVRAYCGHGIGERFHTSLQIPHHFDPQATTIMEPGMTFTIEPMITLGHWQHRVWDDGWTAVTADGKRTAQFEHTLLVTDQGAEILTVA
;
A
#
# COMPACT_ATOMS: atom_id res chain seq x y z
N MET A 1 14.65 46.60 4.11
CA MET A 1 14.56 45.30 3.40
C MET A 1 14.76 44.23 4.45
N ASN A 2 13.67 43.69 4.99
CA ASN A 2 13.70 42.71 6.07
C ASN A 2 13.80 41.33 5.46
N ASP A 3 14.92 40.68 5.68
CA ASP A 3 15.18 39.30 5.34
C ASP A 3 14.30 38.40 6.22
N VAL A 4 13.28 37.81 5.63
CA VAL A 4 12.43 36.83 6.32
C VAL A 4 13.21 35.51 6.27
N SER A 5 14.01 35.26 7.33
CA SER A 5 14.65 33.97 7.55
C SER A 5 13.60 32.88 7.65
N THR A 6 13.49 32.05 6.63
CA THR A 6 12.68 30.81 6.64
C THR A 6 13.24 29.91 7.73
N VAL A 7 12.56 29.85 8.87
CA VAL A 7 12.87 28.91 9.96
C VAL A 7 12.62 27.50 9.41
N ARG A 8 13.66 26.77 9.08
CA ARG A 8 13.56 25.35 8.73
C ARG A 8 13.10 24.57 9.95
N ALA A 9 12.03 23.82 9.84
CA ALA A 9 11.61 22.89 10.89
C ALA A 9 12.64 21.76 11.06
N ALA A 10 12.79 21.26 12.29
CA ALA A 10 13.65 20.11 12.57
C ALA A 10 13.14 18.88 11.80
N PRO A 11 14.03 18.07 11.17
CA PRO A 11 13.64 16.85 10.49
C PRO A 11 13.14 15.81 11.48
N ALA A 12 12.24 14.93 11.04
CA ALA A 12 11.70 13.83 11.86
C ALA A 12 12.82 12.91 12.40
N VAL A 13 13.92 12.80 11.67
CA VAL A 13 15.13 12.08 12.11
C VAL A 13 16.26 13.07 12.35
N LEU A 14 16.63 13.18 13.60
CA LEU A 14 17.72 14.07 13.99
C LEU A 14 19.09 13.47 13.61
N PRO A 15 20.05 14.29 13.12
CA PRO A 15 21.39 13.83 12.77
C PRO A 15 22.12 13.20 13.96
N LYS A 16 23.10 12.34 13.69
CA LYS A 16 24.03 11.88 14.74
C LYS A 16 24.82 13.06 15.30
N PRO A 17 25.31 12.98 16.52
CA PRO A 17 25.97 14.14 17.19
C PRO A 17 27.09 14.81 16.41
N ASN A 18 27.78 14.08 15.55
CA ASN A 18 28.92 14.58 14.78
C ASN A 18 28.60 14.91 13.34
N ASP A 19 27.37 14.60 12.87
CA ASP A 19 26.93 14.90 11.51
C ASP A 19 26.71 16.42 11.31
N PRO A 20 26.66 16.91 10.07
CA PRO A 20 26.27 18.28 9.78
C PRO A 20 24.87 18.57 10.33
N CYS A 21 24.67 19.78 10.87
CA CYS A 21 23.37 20.16 11.40
C CYS A 21 22.34 20.35 10.27
N TRP A 22 21.13 19.88 10.48
CA TRP A 22 20.01 19.95 9.55
C TRP A 22 19.63 21.38 9.13
N CYS A 23 19.96 22.39 9.93
CA CYS A 23 19.69 23.80 9.60
C CYS A 23 20.55 24.36 8.47
N GLY A 24 21.55 23.62 7.99
CA GLY A 24 22.45 24.06 6.93
C GLY A 24 23.57 25.02 7.37
N SER A 25 23.78 25.21 8.68
CA SER A 25 24.83 26.09 9.23
C SER A 25 26.27 25.59 9.03
N GLY A 26 26.45 24.36 8.53
CA GLY A 26 27.78 23.72 8.41
C GLY A 26 28.36 23.26 9.75
N SER A 27 27.75 23.58 10.87
CA SER A 27 28.20 23.17 12.21
C SER A 27 27.81 21.72 12.50
N LYS A 28 28.58 21.02 13.36
CA LYS A 28 28.17 19.68 13.83
C LYS A 28 26.89 19.80 14.66
N TYR A 29 25.96 18.85 14.46
CA TYR A 29 24.65 18.84 15.13
C TYR A 29 24.75 19.02 16.65
N LYS A 30 25.67 18.31 17.31
CA LYS A 30 25.89 18.44 18.78
C LYS A 30 26.25 19.85 19.26
N LYS A 31 26.80 20.70 18.39
CA LYS A 31 27.20 22.07 18.70
C LYS A 31 26.19 23.12 18.22
N CYS A 32 25.13 22.71 17.52
CA CYS A 32 24.13 23.59 16.93
C CYS A 32 22.74 23.36 17.55
N HIS A 33 21.95 22.45 17.04
CA HIS A 33 20.55 22.30 17.44
C HIS A 33 20.27 21.15 18.41
N ARG A 34 21.22 20.22 18.66
CA ARG A 34 20.97 19.05 19.52
C ARG A 34 20.41 19.41 20.91
N GLY A 35 20.88 20.49 21.52
CA GLY A 35 20.39 20.94 22.84
C GLY A 35 18.94 21.38 22.77
N ALA A 36 18.59 22.23 21.78
CA ALA A 36 17.23 22.72 21.55
C ALA A 36 16.30 21.57 21.20
N ASP A 37 16.69 20.72 20.25
CA ASP A 37 15.88 19.57 19.80
C ASP A 37 15.65 18.56 20.93
N THR A 38 16.64 18.35 21.82
CA THR A 38 16.50 17.49 23.01
C THR A 38 15.50 18.09 24.02
N VAL A 39 15.52 19.41 24.20
CA VAL A 39 14.59 20.10 25.10
C VAL A 39 13.17 20.04 24.51
N GLU A 40 13.02 20.24 23.21
CA GLU A 40 11.74 20.15 22.52
C GLU A 40 11.16 18.73 22.57
N ALA A 41 11.99 17.70 22.35
CA ALA A 41 11.61 16.31 22.51
C ALA A 41 11.18 15.97 23.95
N ARG A 42 11.83 16.56 24.97
CA ARG A 42 11.44 16.41 26.38
C ARG A 42 10.11 17.10 26.70
N LYS A 43 9.82 18.26 26.08
CA LYS A 43 8.56 18.99 26.26
C LYS A 43 7.38 18.24 25.65
N ARG A 44 7.59 17.49 24.55
CA ARG A 44 6.57 16.63 23.96
C ARG A 44 6.18 15.46 24.87
N GLY A 45 6.96 15.18 25.92
CA GLY A 45 6.77 14.01 26.78
C GLY A 45 7.09 12.70 26.06
N PRO A 46 7.15 11.56 26.77
CA PRO A 46 7.06 10.28 26.09
C PRO A 46 5.70 10.24 25.40
N GLU A 47 5.69 10.16 24.06
CA GLU A 47 4.46 9.71 23.35
C GLU A 47 3.95 8.50 24.13
N ALA A 48 2.69 8.54 24.58
CA ALA A 48 2.06 7.37 25.17
C ALA A 48 2.39 6.22 24.20
N PRO A 49 2.93 5.08 24.69
CA PRO A 49 3.24 3.99 23.81
C PRO A 49 1.94 3.72 23.03
N SER A 50 1.96 3.94 21.72
CA SER A 50 0.87 3.51 20.87
C SER A 50 0.66 2.06 21.27
N ARG A 51 -0.56 1.69 21.66
CA ARG A 51 -0.89 0.29 21.89
C ARG A 51 -0.80 -0.34 20.52
N GLY A 52 0.42 -0.74 20.11
CA GLY A 52 0.69 -1.29 18.80
C GLY A 52 -0.29 -2.43 18.51
N ILE A 53 -0.69 -2.55 17.27
CA ILE A 53 -1.55 -3.64 16.81
C ILE A 53 -0.89 -4.97 17.17
N ARG A 54 -1.68 -5.91 17.67
CA ARG A 54 -1.23 -7.26 18.04
C ARG A 54 -2.03 -8.29 17.27
N PRO A 55 -1.44 -9.46 16.95
CA PRO A 55 -2.18 -10.56 16.34
C PRO A 55 -3.43 -10.92 17.13
N GLY A 56 -4.56 -11.01 16.46
CA GLY A 56 -5.81 -11.53 17.00
C GLY A 56 -6.01 -13.01 16.70
N VAL A 57 -7.22 -13.49 16.92
CA VAL A 57 -7.62 -14.87 16.59
C VAL A 57 -8.14 -14.89 15.16
N ILE A 58 -7.48 -15.67 14.30
CA ILE A 58 -7.86 -15.85 12.90
C ILE A 58 -8.93 -16.93 12.80
N SER A 59 -10.10 -16.61 12.26
CA SER A 59 -11.15 -17.60 11.98
C SER A 59 -10.76 -18.53 10.82
N PRO A 60 -11.39 -19.72 10.69
CA PRO A 60 -11.12 -20.65 9.58
C PRO A 60 -11.26 -19.99 8.20
N MET A 61 -10.50 -20.52 7.23
CA MET A 61 -10.57 -20.11 5.83
C MET A 61 -12.00 -20.26 5.29
N ARG A 62 -12.50 -19.22 4.60
CA ARG A 62 -13.83 -19.25 3.98
C ARG A 62 -13.83 -20.11 2.72
N THR A 63 -14.99 -20.64 2.36
CA THR A 63 -15.15 -21.49 1.19
C THR A 63 -15.79 -20.74 0.02
N VAL A 64 -15.23 -20.93 -1.17
CA VAL A 64 -15.80 -20.40 -2.42
C VAL A 64 -16.63 -21.50 -3.10
N PRO A 65 -17.86 -21.21 -3.59
CA PRO A 65 -18.67 -22.17 -4.31
C PRO A 65 -17.90 -22.82 -5.48
N PRO A 66 -18.07 -24.14 -5.73
CA PRO A 66 -17.33 -24.85 -6.77
C PRO A 66 -17.67 -24.39 -8.20
N SER A 67 -18.79 -23.70 -8.39
CA SER A 67 -19.20 -23.11 -9.68
C SER A 67 -18.38 -21.88 -10.07
N ILE A 68 -17.64 -21.26 -9.13
CA ILE A 68 -16.81 -20.10 -9.42
C ILE A 68 -15.45 -20.59 -9.95
N PRO A 69 -15.00 -20.08 -11.12
CA PRO A 69 -13.68 -20.36 -11.64
C PRO A 69 -12.57 -19.99 -10.64
N ARG A 70 -11.55 -20.82 -10.55
CA ARG A 70 -10.49 -20.70 -9.55
C ARG A 70 -9.12 -20.51 -10.21
N PRO A 71 -8.22 -19.70 -9.63
CA PRO A 71 -6.84 -19.65 -10.07
C PRO A 71 -6.12 -20.97 -9.75
N ASP A 72 -4.98 -21.19 -10.38
CA ASP A 72 -4.20 -22.44 -10.29
C ASP A 72 -3.77 -22.84 -8.87
N TYR A 73 -3.59 -21.87 -8.00
CA TYR A 73 -3.18 -22.07 -6.60
C TYR A 73 -4.32 -22.28 -5.61
N ALA A 74 -5.58 -22.11 -6.01
CA ALA A 74 -6.72 -22.08 -5.09
C ALA A 74 -6.84 -23.35 -4.22
N VAL A 75 -6.38 -24.50 -4.71
CA VAL A 75 -6.39 -25.77 -3.97
C VAL A 75 -5.05 -26.04 -3.31
N SER A 76 -3.97 -25.87 -4.05
CA SER A 76 -2.62 -26.23 -3.61
C SER A 76 -1.95 -25.19 -2.69
N GLY A 77 -2.42 -23.96 -2.70
CA GLY A 77 -1.74 -22.82 -2.09
C GLY A 77 -0.46 -22.39 -2.82
N ARG A 78 -0.15 -23.01 -3.96
CA ARG A 78 1.12 -22.78 -4.67
C ARG A 78 0.87 -22.32 -6.09
N PRO A 79 1.06 -21.02 -6.41
CA PRO A 79 0.95 -20.53 -7.77
C PRO A 79 2.03 -21.15 -8.64
N ALA A 80 1.69 -21.44 -9.91
CA ALA A 80 2.67 -21.93 -10.87
C ALA A 80 3.72 -20.83 -11.14
N ARG A 81 5.00 -21.23 -11.11
CA ARG A 81 6.14 -20.34 -11.43
C ARG A 81 6.34 -20.21 -12.95
N ILE A 82 5.26 -19.90 -13.65
CA ILE A 82 5.27 -19.66 -15.09
C ILE A 82 4.93 -18.20 -15.28
N PHE A 83 5.91 -17.42 -15.70
CA PHE A 83 5.72 -16.02 -16.02
C PHE A 83 5.41 -15.84 -17.50
N PRO A 84 4.59 -14.85 -17.87
CA PRO A 84 4.33 -14.56 -19.27
C PRO A 84 5.64 -14.14 -19.97
N PRO A 85 5.81 -14.47 -21.26
CA PRO A 85 7.00 -14.05 -22.01
C PRO A 85 7.05 -12.54 -22.25
N SER A 86 5.93 -11.85 -22.05
CA SER A 86 5.81 -10.40 -22.18
C SER A 86 4.78 -9.87 -21.18
N GLU A 87 5.02 -8.68 -20.66
CA GLU A 87 4.05 -7.96 -19.81
C GLU A 87 2.98 -7.22 -20.64
N VAL A 88 3.16 -7.12 -21.97
CA VAL A 88 2.16 -6.55 -22.88
C VAL A 88 1.01 -7.54 -23.08
N LYS A 89 -0.20 -7.13 -22.73
CA LYS A 89 -1.41 -7.95 -22.79
C LYS A 89 -2.10 -7.83 -24.16
N SER A 90 -2.74 -8.92 -24.59
CA SER A 90 -3.59 -8.87 -25.76
C SER A 90 -4.86 -8.03 -25.52
N PRO A 91 -5.52 -7.52 -26.59
CA PRO A 91 -6.77 -6.77 -26.45
C PRO A 91 -7.88 -7.54 -25.71
N ASP A 92 -7.93 -8.86 -25.85
CA ASP A 92 -8.87 -9.73 -25.12
C ASP A 92 -8.56 -9.72 -23.62
N VAL A 93 -7.29 -9.93 -23.23
CA VAL A 93 -6.87 -9.88 -21.82
C VAL A 93 -7.18 -8.51 -21.22
N ILE A 94 -6.88 -7.41 -21.92
CA ILE A 94 -7.18 -6.05 -21.46
C ILE A 94 -8.69 -5.88 -21.23
N THR A 95 -9.51 -6.39 -22.12
CA THR A 95 -11.00 -6.32 -21.99
C THR A 95 -11.47 -7.06 -20.73
N ARG A 96 -10.91 -8.25 -20.46
CA ARG A 96 -11.21 -9.02 -19.23
C ARG A 96 -10.71 -8.30 -17.98
N MET A 97 -9.52 -7.72 -18.05
CA MET A 97 -8.95 -6.95 -16.93
C MET A 97 -9.78 -5.72 -16.56
N ARG A 98 -10.31 -4.98 -17.54
CA ARG A 98 -11.24 -3.88 -17.24
C ARG A 98 -12.45 -4.34 -16.43
N ARG A 99 -13.01 -5.52 -16.76
CA ARG A 99 -14.13 -6.10 -15.99
C ARG A 99 -13.70 -6.53 -14.59
N ALA A 100 -12.60 -7.24 -14.47
CA ALA A 100 -12.08 -7.69 -13.17
C ALA A 100 -11.70 -6.51 -12.26
N CYS A 101 -11.01 -5.51 -12.78
CA CYS A 101 -10.64 -4.31 -12.04
C CYS A 101 -11.84 -3.48 -11.59
N LYS A 102 -12.85 -3.33 -12.46
CA LYS A 102 -14.13 -2.70 -12.08
C LYS A 102 -14.81 -3.48 -10.95
N ALA A 103 -14.86 -4.81 -11.05
CA ALA A 103 -15.43 -5.65 -10.00
C ALA A 103 -14.66 -5.51 -8.67
N ALA A 104 -13.31 -5.43 -8.70
CA ALA A 104 -12.50 -5.16 -7.51
C ALA A 104 -12.86 -3.82 -6.86
N ALA A 105 -12.97 -2.74 -7.65
CA ALA A 105 -13.37 -1.42 -7.17
C ALA A 105 -14.78 -1.43 -6.56
N GLU A 106 -15.71 -2.17 -7.14
CA GLU A 106 -17.06 -2.34 -6.58
C GLU A 106 -17.08 -3.15 -5.28
N VAL A 107 -16.24 -4.21 -5.14
CA VAL A 107 -16.07 -4.95 -3.88
C VAL A 107 -15.47 -4.02 -2.82
N MET A 108 -14.46 -3.22 -3.20
CA MET A 108 -13.86 -2.21 -2.31
C MET A 108 -14.93 -1.26 -1.78
N ALA A 109 -15.72 -0.65 -2.65
CA ALA A 109 -16.76 0.31 -2.25
C ALA A 109 -17.81 -0.33 -1.33
N ALA A 110 -18.26 -1.55 -1.64
CA ALA A 110 -19.23 -2.27 -0.84
C ALA A 110 -18.68 -2.63 0.56
N THR A 111 -17.43 -3.09 0.63
CA THR A 111 -16.78 -3.45 1.91
C THR A 111 -16.50 -2.21 2.76
N ALA A 112 -15.96 -1.15 2.15
CA ALA A 112 -15.62 0.10 2.82
C ALA A 112 -16.84 0.80 3.46
N ALA A 113 -18.03 0.64 2.88
CA ALA A 113 -19.28 1.18 3.43
C ALA A 113 -19.63 0.63 4.82
N HIS A 114 -19.00 -0.46 5.26
CA HIS A 114 -19.22 -1.06 6.57
C HIS A 114 -18.16 -0.67 7.61
N ILE A 115 -17.13 0.09 7.21
CA ILE A 115 -16.09 0.54 8.14
C ILE A 115 -16.69 1.47 9.20
N ARG A 116 -16.56 1.07 10.47
CA ARG A 116 -16.99 1.84 11.63
C ARG A 116 -16.30 1.33 12.89
N PRO A 117 -16.22 2.10 13.96
CA PRO A 117 -15.81 1.58 15.27
C PRO A 117 -16.65 0.36 15.67
N GLY A 118 -15.99 -0.65 16.22
CA GLY A 118 -16.61 -1.89 16.72
C GLY A 118 -16.73 -3.01 15.70
N ILE A 119 -16.62 -2.77 14.38
CA ILE A 119 -16.55 -3.85 13.40
C ILE A 119 -15.18 -4.55 13.48
N THR A 120 -15.17 -5.88 13.38
CA THR A 120 -13.92 -6.63 13.33
C THR A 120 -13.37 -6.70 11.90
N THR A 121 -12.06 -6.88 11.76
CA THR A 121 -11.46 -7.08 10.44
C THR A 121 -11.90 -8.39 9.80
N ASP A 122 -12.26 -9.43 10.60
CA ASP A 122 -12.85 -10.68 10.09
C ASP A 122 -14.29 -10.50 9.55
N GLU A 123 -15.08 -9.58 10.14
CA GLU A 123 -16.39 -9.21 9.57
C GLU A 123 -16.24 -8.48 8.23
N LEU A 124 -15.24 -7.59 8.08
CA LEU A 124 -14.94 -6.96 6.78
C LEU A 124 -14.50 -8.00 5.74
N ASP A 125 -13.69 -9.00 6.13
CA ASP A 125 -13.34 -10.13 5.27
C ASP A 125 -14.57 -10.95 4.84
N ALA A 126 -15.53 -11.16 5.75
CA ALA A 126 -16.78 -11.86 5.42
C ALA A 126 -17.58 -11.10 4.37
N ILE A 127 -17.77 -9.79 4.56
CA ILE A 127 -18.50 -8.93 3.63
C ILE A 127 -17.82 -8.94 2.25
N ALA A 128 -16.50 -8.75 2.21
CA ALA A 128 -15.76 -8.80 0.95
C ALA A 128 -15.87 -10.17 0.28
N HIS A 129 -15.78 -11.26 1.05
CA HIS A 129 -15.92 -12.62 0.53
C HIS A 129 -17.28 -12.84 -0.15
N GLU A 130 -18.37 -12.40 0.47
CA GLU A 130 -19.71 -12.48 -0.10
C GLU A 130 -19.83 -11.62 -1.37
N GLU A 131 -19.23 -10.44 -1.40
CA GLU A 131 -19.21 -9.55 -2.55
C GLU A 131 -18.43 -10.13 -3.75
N TYR A 132 -17.31 -10.83 -3.50
CA TYR A 132 -16.61 -11.59 -4.55
C TYR A 132 -17.48 -12.70 -5.12
N VAL A 133 -18.05 -13.53 -4.25
CA VAL A 133 -18.92 -14.65 -4.64
C VAL A 133 -20.13 -14.16 -5.45
N ARG A 134 -20.77 -13.08 -5.02
CA ARG A 134 -21.94 -12.47 -5.70
C ARG A 134 -21.59 -12.01 -7.13
N ARG A 135 -20.34 -11.61 -7.38
CA ARG A 135 -19.84 -11.22 -8.71
C ARG A 135 -19.30 -12.38 -9.54
N GLY A 136 -19.36 -13.62 -9.01
CA GLY A 136 -18.84 -14.80 -9.69
C GLY A 136 -17.30 -14.85 -9.71
N GLY A 137 -16.63 -14.10 -8.83
CA GLY A 137 -15.18 -14.04 -8.72
C GLY A 137 -14.63 -14.81 -7.52
N TYR A 138 -13.37 -15.21 -7.62
CA TYR A 138 -12.61 -15.81 -6.54
C TYR A 138 -11.74 -14.72 -5.85
N PRO A 139 -11.73 -14.63 -4.51
CA PRO A 139 -10.83 -13.70 -3.81
C PRO A 139 -9.38 -14.14 -4.01
N SER A 140 -8.60 -13.37 -4.76
CA SER A 140 -7.24 -13.76 -5.15
C SER A 140 -6.29 -14.03 -3.98
N PRO A 141 -6.37 -13.31 -2.84
CA PRO A 141 -5.51 -13.61 -1.69
C PRO A 141 -5.78 -14.97 -1.07
N LEU A 142 -7.03 -15.49 -1.16
CA LEU A 142 -7.44 -16.70 -0.48
C LEU A 142 -6.61 -17.91 -0.93
N ASN A 143 -5.88 -18.51 0.01
CA ASN A 143 -4.93 -19.60 -0.21
C ASN A 143 -3.74 -19.26 -1.14
N TYR A 144 -3.52 -18.00 -1.52
CA TYR A 144 -2.30 -17.62 -2.22
C TYR A 144 -1.09 -17.75 -1.28
N HIS A 145 -0.15 -18.65 -1.58
CA HIS A 145 0.94 -19.07 -0.67
C HIS A 145 0.45 -19.44 0.75
N GLY A 146 -0.80 -19.90 0.88
CA GLY A 146 -1.39 -20.27 2.16
C GLY A 146 -2.03 -19.11 2.93
N PHE A 147 -2.17 -17.93 2.34
CA PHE A 147 -2.86 -16.80 2.99
C PHE A 147 -4.31 -17.19 3.36
N PRO A 148 -4.76 -17.02 4.62
CA PRO A 148 -5.97 -17.68 5.11
C PRO A 148 -7.27 -16.91 4.88
N LYS A 149 -7.23 -15.71 4.26
CA LYS A 149 -8.36 -14.79 4.17
C LYS A 149 -8.60 -14.30 2.75
N SER A 150 -9.75 -13.66 2.53
CA SER A 150 -10.21 -13.21 1.21
C SER A 150 -9.65 -11.83 0.83
N ILE A 151 -9.25 -11.03 1.84
CA ILE A 151 -8.67 -9.71 1.68
C ILE A 151 -7.51 -9.54 2.68
N CYS A 152 -6.67 -8.51 2.49
CA CYS A 152 -5.83 -8.04 3.59
C CYS A 152 -6.48 -6.84 4.28
N THR A 153 -6.27 -6.74 5.61
CA THR A 153 -6.71 -5.60 6.42
C THR A 153 -5.53 -5.09 7.24
N SER A 154 -5.01 -3.92 6.86
CA SER A 154 -3.80 -3.38 7.48
C SER A 154 -4.15 -2.14 8.31
N VAL A 155 -4.05 -2.28 9.64
CA VAL A 155 -4.51 -1.27 10.61
C VAL A 155 -3.31 -0.52 11.18
N ASN A 156 -3.37 0.81 11.19
CA ASN A 156 -2.41 1.73 11.82
C ASN A 156 -0.97 1.54 11.33
N GLU A 157 -0.09 0.91 12.14
CA GLU A 157 1.31 0.64 11.80
C GLU A 157 1.52 -0.61 10.95
N VAL A 158 0.46 -1.36 10.63
CA VAL A 158 0.53 -2.46 9.67
C VAL A 158 0.66 -1.88 8.27
N ILE A 159 1.76 -2.20 7.60
CA ILE A 159 2.11 -1.69 6.28
C ILE A 159 1.24 -2.34 5.21
N CYS A 160 1.25 -3.67 5.17
CA CYS A 160 0.51 -4.49 4.22
C CYS A 160 0.36 -5.93 4.73
N HIS A 161 -0.44 -6.73 4.02
CA HIS A 161 -0.68 -8.15 4.28
C HIS A 161 -1.22 -8.47 5.68
N GLY A 162 -1.85 -7.50 6.35
CA GLY A 162 -2.53 -7.76 7.63
C GLY A 162 -3.61 -8.82 7.45
N ILE A 163 -3.55 -9.88 8.27
CA ILE A 163 -4.54 -10.97 8.22
C ILE A 163 -5.79 -10.55 8.98
N PRO A 164 -6.98 -10.54 8.37
CA PRO A 164 -8.24 -10.32 9.07
C PRO A 164 -8.42 -11.24 10.27
N ASP A 165 -8.75 -10.67 11.42
CA ASP A 165 -8.91 -11.37 12.69
C ASP A 165 -10.08 -10.81 13.51
N ASN A 166 -10.24 -11.28 14.76
CA ASN A 166 -11.32 -10.86 15.66
C ASN A 166 -11.09 -9.48 16.30
N ARG A 167 -10.08 -8.71 15.88
CA ARG A 167 -9.86 -7.37 16.39
C ARG A 167 -10.95 -6.43 15.89
N ALA A 168 -11.66 -5.78 16.83
CA ALA A 168 -12.56 -4.68 16.52
C ALA A 168 -11.77 -3.40 16.21
N LEU A 169 -12.17 -2.69 15.17
CA LEU A 169 -11.66 -1.36 14.86
C LEU A 169 -12.11 -0.35 15.93
N GLU A 170 -11.22 0.55 16.31
CA GLU A 170 -11.48 1.58 17.30
C GLU A 170 -11.64 2.96 16.64
N ASP A 171 -12.38 3.87 17.28
CA ASP A 171 -12.44 5.27 16.86
C ASP A 171 -11.03 5.87 16.85
N GLY A 172 -10.65 6.49 15.75
CA GLY A 172 -9.29 7.01 15.54
C GLY A 172 -8.33 6.06 14.82
N ASP A 173 -8.70 4.81 14.55
CA ASP A 173 -7.90 3.92 13.69
C ASP A 173 -7.92 4.41 12.24
N ILE A 174 -6.90 4.01 11.49
CA ILE A 174 -6.93 3.97 10.03
C ILE A 174 -6.81 2.52 9.59
N VAL A 175 -7.53 2.10 8.54
CA VAL A 175 -7.48 0.73 8.02
C VAL A 175 -7.33 0.74 6.51
N ASN A 176 -6.34 0.01 6.02
CA ASN A 176 -6.25 -0.30 4.60
C ASN A 176 -7.02 -1.60 4.32
N LEU A 177 -7.87 -1.57 3.30
CA LEU A 177 -8.47 -2.74 2.69
C LEU A 177 -7.75 -3.01 1.38
N ASP A 178 -7.32 -4.25 1.17
CA ASP A 178 -6.63 -4.68 -0.04
C ASP A 178 -7.47 -5.79 -0.70
N ILE A 179 -7.97 -5.47 -1.89
CA ILE A 179 -9.04 -6.17 -2.59
C ILE A 179 -8.56 -6.64 -3.95
N THR A 180 -8.34 -7.94 -4.09
CA THR A 180 -8.01 -8.55 -5.38
C THR A 180 -9.00 -9.62 -5.76
N ILE A 181 -9.60 -9.51 -6.95
CA ILE A 181 -10.55 -10.49 -7.51
C ILE A 181 -9.91 -11.25 -8.68
N TYR A 182 -10.12 -12.58 -8.74
CA TYR A 182 -9.91 -13.38 -9.94
C TYR A 182 -11.26 -13.56 -10.63
N LEU A 183 -11.39 -12.99 -11.82
CA LEU A 183 -12.61 -13.01 -12.61
C LEU A 183 -12.25 -13.17 -14.09
N ASP A 184 -12.98 -14.00 -14.81
CA ASP A 184 -12.75 -14.22 -16.25
C ASP A 184 -11.30 -14.63 -16.60
N GLY A 185 -10.62 -15.32 -15.69
CA GLY A 185 -9.25 -15.79 -15.93
C GLY A 185 -8.15 -14.74 -15.72
N VAL A 186 -8.48 -13.58 -15.16
CA VAL A 186 -7.52 -12.50 -14.84
C VAL A 186 -7.75 -11.95 -13.44
N HIS A 187 -6.76 -11.25 -12.90
CA HIS A 187 -6.82 -10.59 -11.61
C HIS A 187 -7.03 -9.09 -11.78
N GLY A 188 -7.83 -8.50 -10.89
CA GLY A 188 -7.96 -7.05 -10.73
C GLY A 188 -7.71 -6.69 -9.29
N ASP A 189 -6.80 -5.75 -9.04
CA ASP A 189 -6.19 -5.44 -7.74
C ASP A 189 -6.28 -3.96 -7.40
N THR A 190 -6.69 -3.66 -6.17
CA THR A 190 -6.77 -2.29 -5.67
C THR A 190 -6.81 -2.25 -4.16
N ASN A 191 -6.18 -1.25 -3.54
CA ASN A 191 -6.32 -1.01 -2.12
C ASN A 191 -6.55 0.47 -1.80
N ALA A 192 -7.11 0.72 -0.62
CA ALA A 192 -7.30 2.08 -0.11
C ALA A 192 -7.31 2.09 1.42
N THR A 193 -6.80 3.18 1.98
CA THR A 193 -6.82 3.43 3.42
C THR A 193 -7.99 4.33 3.79
N PHE A 194 -8.73 3.93 4.82
CA PHE A 194 -9.93 4.59 5.32
C PHE A 194 -9.77 5.01 6.78
N ALA A 195 -10.41 6.11 7.15
CA ALA A 195 -10.58 6.52 8.54
C ALA A 195 -11.65 5.66 9.23
N VAL A 196 -11.44 5.34 10.50
CA VAL A 196 -12.43 4.69 11.36
C VAL A 196 -12.93 5.72 12.36
N GLY A 197 -14.17 6.19 12.17
CA GLY A 197 -14.71 7.27 12.99
C GLY A 197 -13.94 8.59 12.79
N THR A 198 -13.54 9.22 13.90
CA THR A 198 -12.81 10.50 13.89
C THR A 198 -11.31 10.26 14.08
N ILE A 199 -10.50 10.61 13.11
CA ILE A 199 -9.03 10.49 13.16
C ILE A 199 -8.39 11.86 13.44
N ASP A 200 -7.14 11.84 13.91
CA ASP A 200 -6.38 13.07 14.13
C ASP A 200 -5.88 13.69 12.81
N PRO A 201 -5.52 15.00 12.81
CA PRO A 201 -5.06 15.70 11.60
C PRO A 201 -3.78 15.12 10.98
N GLU A 202 -2.91 14.47 11.78
CA GLU A 202 -1.69 13.84 11.25
C GLU A 202 -2.04 12.62 10.39
N ASN A 203 -3.02 11.82 10.83
CA ASN A 203 -3.54 10.69 10.07
C ASN A 203 -4.34 11.12 8.83
N GLU A 204 -5.14 12.18 8.92
CA GLU A 204 -5.79 12.76 7.74
C GLU A 204 -4.75 13.18 6.69
N ARG A 205 -3.67 13.83 7.15
CA ARG A 205 -2.55 14.23 6.31
C ARG A 205 -1.83 13.03 5.71
N LEU A 206 -1.59 11.95 6.47
CA LEU A 206 -0.98 10.73 5.98
C LEU A 206 -1.80 10.11 4.84
N ILE A 207 -3.10 9.92 5.05
CA ILE A 207 -4.03 9.36 4.04
C ILE A 207 -4.00 10.22 2.77
N ARG A 208 -4.12 11.55 2.91
CA ARG A 208 -4.12 12.47 1.77
C ARG A 208 -2.80 12.43 1.00
N VAL A 209 -1.65 12.53 1.69
CA VAL A 209 -0.33 12.52 1.04
C VAL A 209 -0.05 11.17 0.37
N THR A 210 -0.50 10.06 0.96
CA THR A 210 -0.34 8.74 0.34
C THR A 210 -1.12 8.65 -0.97
N ARG A 211 -2.35 9.16 -1.01
CA ARG A 211 -3.13 9.23 -2.25
C ARG A 211 -2.47 10.14 -3.29
N GLU A 212 -1.94 11.27 -2.87
CA GLU A 212 -1.18 12.18 -3.75
C GLU A 212 0.10 11.50 -4.30
N CYS A 213 0.79 10.69 -3.49
CA CYS A 213 1.94 9.88 -3.93
C CYS A 213 1.54 8.88 -5.03
N LEU A 214 0.40 8.17 -4.84
CA LEU A 214 -0.13 7.27 -5.87
C LEU A 214 -0.38 8.03 -7.18
N MET A 215 -1.08 9.17 -7.13
CA MET A 215 -1.39 9.96 -8.31
C MET A 215 -0.13 10.49 -8.99
N ALA A 216 0.88 10.96 -8.23
CA ALA A 216 2.16 11.37 -8.78
C ALA A 216 2.89 10.23 -9.51
N GLY A 217 2.82 9.00 -8.95
CA GLY A 217 3.33 7.81 -9.62
C GLY A 217 2.59 7.50 -10.92
N ILE A 218 1.27 7.59 -10.93
CA ILE A 218 0.43 7.35 -12.11
C ILE A 218 0.70 8.38 -13.21
N GLU A 219 0.82 9.65 -12.86
CA GLU A 219 1.14 10.73 -13.81
C GLU A 219 2.52 10.58 -14.47
N ALA A 220 3.46 9.91 -13.77
CA ALA A 220 4.79 9.62 -14.29
C ALA A 220 4.81 8.47 -15.31
N VAL A 221 3.75 7.68 -15.42
CA VAL A 221 3.64 6.58 -16.39
C VAL A 221 3.58 7.17 -17.79
N LYS A 222 4.61 6.90 -18.60
CA LYS A 222 4.68 7.31 -20.01
C LYS A 222 5.31 6.19 -20.84
N PRO A 223 4.72 5.81 -21.98
CA PRO A 223 5.35 4.84 -22.87
C PRO A 223 6.74 5.33 -23.30
N GLY A 224 7.69 4.41 -23.38
CA GLY A 224 9.09 4.71 -23.74
C GLY A 224 9.98 5.16 -22.57
N LEU A 225 9.42 5.46 -21.39
CA LEU A 225 10.21 5.77 -20.20
C LEU A 225 10.46 4.51 -19.35
N PRO A 226 11.55 4.46 -18.58
CA PRO A 226 11.80 3.39 -17.64
C PRO A 226 10.89 3.51 -16.41
N ILE A 227 10.52 2.38 -15.81
CA ILE A 227 9.60 2.32 -14.66
C ILE A 227 10.10 3.05 -13.40
N ASN A 228 11.42 3.28 -13.28
CA ASN A 228 11.98 4.00 -12.13
C ASN A 228 11.54 5.47 -12.02
N VAL A 229 10.98 6.05 -13.08
CA VAL A 229 10.39 7.40 -13.02
C VAL A 229 9.19 7.45 -12.08
N ILE A 230 8.47 6.31 -11.92
CA ILE A 230 7.33 6.16 -11.01
C ILE A 230 7.81 6.32 -9.57
N GLY A 231 8.76 5.49 -9.14
CA GLY A 231 9.31 5.56 -7.79
C GLY A 231 9.98 6.90 -7.49
N LYS A 232 10.63 7.51 -8.49
CA LYS A 232 11.20 8.85 -8.35
C LYS A 232 10.15 9.91 -8.04
N ALA A 233 9.01 9.88 -8.71
CA ALA A 233 7.91 10.83 -8.49
C ALA A 233 7.27 10.62 -7.11
N ILE A 234 7.00 9.38 -6.73
CA ILE A 234 6.44 9.02 -5.42
C ILE A 234 7.38 9.45 -4.29
N GLU A 235 8.66 9.08 -4.33
CA GLU A 235 9.63 9.41 -3.28
C GLU A 235 9.84 10.91 -3.14
N ALA A 236 9.86 11.65 -4.25
CA ALA A 236 9.95 13.10 -4.24
C ALA A 236 8.78 13.74 -3.51
N HIS A 237 7.54 13.31 -3.80
CA HIS A 237 6.34 13.85 -3.16
C HIS A 237 6.29 13.49 -1.66
N ALA A 238 6.55 12.24 -1.29
CA ALA A 238 6.60 11.80 0.10
C ALA A 238 7.65 12.57 0.90
N THR A 239 8.87 12.72 0.36
CA THR A 239 9.97 13.44 1.00
C THR A 239 9.66 14.92 1.21
N GLN A 240 9.03 15.60 0.24
CA GLN A 240 8.58 16.99 0.38
C GLN A 240 7.59 17.17 1.52
N ASN A 241 6.81 16.11 1.80
CA ASN A 241 5.87 16.08 2.91
C ASN A 241 6.48 15.54 4.23
N GLY A 242 7.79 15.25 4.28
CA GLY A 242 8.48 14.74 5.47
C GLY A 242 8.06 13.31 5.85
N MET A 243 7.61 12.50 4.89
CA MET A 243 7.16 11.13 5.08
C MET A 243 8.13 10.13 4.44
N GLY A 244 8.16 8.90 4.97
CA GLY A 244 8.97 7.80 4.48
C GLY A 244 8.22 6.96 3.44
N VAL A 245 8.97 6.39 2.47
CA VAL A 245 8.45 5.41 1.51
C VAL A 245 8.99 4.04 1.86
N VAL A 246 8.12 3.06 2.10
CA VAL A 246 8.50 1.67 2.34
C VAL A 246 9.17 1.09 1.09
N ARG A 247 10.28 0.35 1.28
CA ARG A 247 11.12 -0.12 0.16
C ARG A 247 11.11 -1.63 -0.04
N ALA A 248 10.59 -2.38 0.93
CA ALA A 248 10.62 -3.83 0.90
C ALA A 248 9.50 -4.44 0.05
N TYR A 249 8.48 -3.66 -0.23
CA TYR A 249 7.33 -4.05 -1.04
C TYR A 249 7.22 -3.08 -2.22
N CYS A 250 6.67 -3.58 -3.32
CA CYS A 250 6.58 -2.84 -4.58
C CYS A 250 5.33 -3.25 -5.34
N GLY A 251 4.89 -2.43 -6.27
CA GLY A 251 3.90 -2.82 -7.26
C GLY A 251 4.43 -3.91 -8.19
N HIS A 252 3.56 -4.57 -8.89
CA HIS A 252 3.86 -5.75 -9.67
C HIS A 252 3.10 -5.81 -10.99
N GLY A 253 3.64 -6.54 -11.95
CA GLY A 253 2.89 -6.91 -13.14
C GLY A 253 1.71 -7.80 -12.77
N ILE A 254 0.55 -7.58 -13.40
CA ILE A 254 -0.70 -8.29 -13.11
C ILE A 254 -1.44 -8.62 -14.42
N GLY A 255 -2.28 -9.63 -14.37
CA GLY A 255 -3.11 -10.06 -15.51
C GLY A 255 -3.67 -11.45 -15.28
N GLU A 256 -3.33 -12.42 -16.12
CA GLU A 256 -3.67 -13.83 -15.95
C GLU A 256 -2.93 -14.49 -14.78
N ARG A 257 -1.89 -13.80 -14.27
CA ARG A 257 -1.19 -14.10 -13.02
C ARG A 257 -1.44 -12.98 -12.03
N PHE A 258 -1.58 -13.33 -10.75
CA PHE A 258 -1.73 -12.35 -9.67
C PHE A 258 -0.47 -11.46 -9.61
N HIS A 259 0.69 -12.07 -9.54
CA HIS A 259 1.98 -11.39 -9.62
C HIS A 259 2.80 -11.95 -10.77
N THR A 260 3.43 -11.07 -11.54
CA THR A 260 4.44 -11.46 -12.53
C THR A 260 5.85 -11.15 -12.00
N SER A 261 6.87 -11.28 -12.85
CA SER A 261 8.25 -10.91 -12.49
C SER A 261 8.51 -9.40 -12.55
N LEU A 262 7.62 -8.62 -13.15
CA LEU A 262 7.75 -7.17 -13.21
C LEU A 262 7.54 -6.55 -11.83
N GLN A 263 8.51 -5.76 -11.37
CA GLN A 263 8.46 -5.04 -10.11
C GLN A 263 8.42 -3.53 -10.36
N ILE A 264 7.55 -2.82 -9.63
CA ILE A 264 7.38 -1.37 -9.70
C ILE A 264 7.79 -0.75 -8.35
N PRO A 265 9.07 -0.43 -8.13
CA PRO A 265 9.53 0.21 -6.89
C PRO A 265 8.86 1.57 -6.69
N HIS A 266 8.45 1.88 -5.45
CA HIS A 266 7.83 3.14 -5.08
C HIS A 266 8.85 4.20 -4.59
N HIS A 267 10.13 3.83 -4.56
CA HIS A 267 11.28 4.72 -4.34
C HIS A 267 12.16 4.72 -5.60
N PHE A 268 13.03 5.70 -5.74
CA PHE A 268 13.93 5.72 -6.89
C PHE A 268 14.94 4.58 -6.82
N ASP A 269 14.80 3.63 -7.74
CA ASP A 269 15.76 2.56 -7.96
C ASP A 269 16.37 2.71 -9.35
N PRO A 270 17.67 3.03 -9.46
CA PRO A 270 18.34 3.19 -10.77
C PRO A 270 18.42 1.88 -11.57
N GLN A 271 18.18 0.73 -10.94
CA GLN A 271 18.19 -0.56 -11.61
C GLN A 271 16.82 -0.97 -12.19
N ALA A 272 15.75 -0.32 -11.80
CA ALA A 272 14.42 -0.55 -12.36
C ALA A 272 14.29 0.12 -13.74
N THR A 273 14.90 -0.47 -14.75
CA THR A 273 15.08 0.12 -16.09
C THR A 273 14.15 -0.46 -17.16
N THR A 274 13.21 -1.33 -16.80
CA THR A 274 12.21 -1.85 -17.74
C THR A 274 11.47 -0.70 -18.40
N ILE A 275 11.42 -0.69 -19.73
CA ILE A 275 10.74 0.35 -20.50
C ILE A 275 9.25 0.06 -20.51
N MET A 276 8.44 1.07 -20.22
CA MET A 276 6.99 0.98 -20.28
C MET A 276 6.52 0.94 -21.74
N GLU A 277 5.73 -0.06 -22.08
CA GLU A 277 5.19 -0.25 -23.42
C GLU A 277 3.66 -0.24 -23.37
N PRO A 278 2.96 0.33 -24.38
CA PRO A 278 1.52 0.24 -24.48
C PRO A 278 1.02 -1.23 -24.40
N GLY A 279 -0.01 -1.46 -23.63
CA GLY A 279 -0.53 -2.80 -23.35
C GLY A 279 0.03 -3.48 -22.11
N MET A 280 1.08 -2.95 -21.46
CA MET A 280 1.51 -3.45 -20.16
C MET A 280 0.48 -3.15 -19.09
N THR A 281 0.29 -4.11 -18.15
CA THR A 281 -0.55 -3.92 -16.96
C THR A 281 0.23 -4.22 -15.69
N PHE A 282 0.14 -3.31 -14.72
CA PHE A 282 0.82 -3.43 -13.43
C PHE A 282 0.10 -2.62 -12.35
N THR A 283 0.45 -2.85 -11.09
CA THR A 283 -0.03 -2.06 -9.96
C THR A 283 0.95 -0.94 -9.60
N ILE A 284 0.43 0.16 -9.10
CA ILE A 284 1.17 1.17 -8.34
C ILE A 284 0.47 1.29 -7.00
N GLU A 285 1.21 1.06 -5.90
CA GLU A 285 0.67 0.84 -4.56
C GLU A 285 1.57 1.41 -3.45
N PRO A 286 1.93 2.71 -3.47
CA PRO A 286 2.88 3.26 -2.52
C PRO A 286 2.42 3.12 -1.07
N MET A 287 3.30 2.57 -0.23
CA MET A 287 3.17 2.50 1.21
C MET A 287 3.96 3.63 1.84
N ILE A 288 3.25 4.60 2.41
CA ILE A 288 3.82 5.83 2.99
C ILE A 288 3.69 5.79 4.50
N THR A 289 4.73 6.18 5.22
CA THR A 289 4.78 6.13 6.68
C THR A 289 5.15 7.47 7.29
N LEU A 290 4.59 7.76 8.45
CA LEU A 290 4.95 8.92 9.28
C LEU A 290 6.37 8.82 9.88
N GLY A 291 7.02 7.68 9.74
CA GLY A 291 8.32 7.38 10.29
C GLY A 291 9.31 6.87 9.26
N HIS A 292 10.07 5.87 9.68
CA HIS A 292 11.09 5.25 8.85
C HIS A 292 10.51 4.16 7.94
N TRP A 293 11.15 3.92 6.80
CA TRP A 293 10.75 2.91 5.82
C TRP A 293 11.01 1.46 6.26
N GLN A 294 11.79 1.24 7.34
CA GLN A 294 12.12 -0.10 7.83
C GLN A 294 10.87 -0.79 8.40
N HIS A 295 10.83 -2.09 8.19
CA HIS A 295 9.71 -2.92 8.60
C HIS A 295 10.17 -4.14 9.41
N ARG A 296 9.22 -4.82 10.01
CA ARG A 296 9.32 -6.16 10.59
C ARG A 296 8.14 -6.98 10.08
N VAL A 297 8.31 -8.28 9.98
CA VAL A 297 7.23 -9.20 9.68
C VAL A 297 6.90 -9.98 10.94
N TRP A 298 5.61 -10.18 11.22
CA TRP A 298 5.16 -10.98 12.36
C TRP A 298 5.46 -12.47 12.14
N ASP A 299 5.32 -13.27 13.22
CA ASP A 299 5.54 -14.72 13.19
C ASP A 299 4.53 -15.47 12.31
N ASP A 300 3.44 -14.82 11.90
CA ASP A 300 2.47 -15.33 10.91
C ASP A 300 3.06 -15.42 9.48
N GLY A 301 4.23 -14.81 9.26
CA GLY A 301 4.94 -14.80 7.98
C GLY A 301 4.35 -13.85 6.92
N TRP A 302 3.29 -13.07 7.27
CA TRP A 302 2.58 -12.19 6.35
C TRP A 302 2.55 -10.74 6.81
N THR A 303 2.06 -10.49 8.02
CA THR A 303 1.78 -9.15 8.51
C THR A 303 3.07 -8.33 8.65
N ALA A 304 3.23 -7.35 7.76
CA ALA A 304 4.34 -6.41 7.80
C ALA A 304 3.97 -5.17 8.60
N VAL A 305 4.82 -4.77 9.56
CA VAL A 305 4.60 -3.60 10.40
C VAL A 305 5.79 -2.64 10.35
N THR A 306 5.56 -1.35 10.56
CA THR A 306 6.65 -0.38 10.67
C THR A 306 7.56 -0.72 11.84
N ALA A 307 8.88 -0.60 11.66
CA ALA A 307 9.84 -0.96 12.70
C ALA A 307 9.81 0.01 13.91
N ASP A 308 9.35 1.23 13.69
CA ASP A 308 9.27 2.30 14.69
C ASP A 308 7.86 2.46 15.30
N GLY A 309 6.87 1.66 14.85
CA GLY A 309 5.49 1.71 15.34
C GLY A 309 4.70 2.95 14.86
N LYS A 310 5.23 3.70 13.90
CA LYS A 310 4.52 4.84 13.31
C LYS A 310 3.48 4.35 12.30
N ARG A 311 2.38 5.12 12.18
CA ARG A 311 1.30 4.78 11.23
C ARG A 311 1.75 4.87 9.79
N THR A 312 1.12 4.05 8.98
CA THR A 312 1.34 3.93 7.54
C THR A 312 0.01 3.88 6.80
N ALA A 313 0.01 4.32 5.56
CA ALA A 313 -1.14 4.22 4.67
C ALA A 313 -0.68 3.73 3.30
N GLN A 314 -1.61 3.12 2.56
CA GLN A 314 -1.40 2.63 1.21
C GLN A 314 -2.62 2.95 0.36
N PHE A 315 -2.40 3.24 -0.91
CA PHE A 315 -3.41 3.31 -1.96
C PHE A 315 -2.87 2.65 -3.21
N GLU A 316 -3.74 1.99 -3.95
CA GLU A 316 -3.36 1.23 -5.12
C GLU A 316 -4.36 1.34 -6.24
N HIS A 317 -3.81 1.32 -7.45
CA HIS A 317 -4.56 1.06 -8.66
C HIS A 317 -3.84 0.06 -9.57
N THR A 318 -4.62 -0.80 -10.23
CA THR A 318 -4.19 -1.52 -11.43
C THR A 318 -4.29 -0.59 -12.62
N LEU A 319 -3.21 -0.52 -13.39
CA LEU A 319 -3.05 0.39 -14.52
C LEU A 319 -2.82 -0.37 -15.82
N LEU A 320 -3.25 0.25 -16.91
CA LEU A 320 -2.87 -0.11 -18.28
C LEU A 320 -2.02 1.03 -18.86
N VAL A 321 -0.84 0.72 -19.37
CA VAL A 321 -0.05 1.66 -20.17
C VAL A 321 -0.71 1.83 -21.54
N THR A 322 -1.00 3.07 -21.91
CA THR A 322 -1.56 3.46 -23.21
C THR A 322 -0.56 4.27 -24.00
N ASP A 323 -0.84 4.60 -25.25
CA ASP A 323 0.00 5.50 -26.07
C ASP A 323 0.14 6.93 -25.48
N GLN A 324 -0.78 7.31 -24.57
CA GLN A 324 -0.83 8.65 -23.97
C GLN A 324 -0.32 8.70 -22.52
N GLY A 325 -0.16 7.56 -21.84
CA GLY A 325 0.19 7.45 -20.43
C GLY A 325 -0.53 6.28 -19.77
N ALA A 326 -1.05 6.46 -18.55
CA ALA A 326 -1.77 5.42 -17.82
C ALA A 326 -3.29 5.54 -17.94
N GLU A 327 -3.97 4.42 -18.11
CA GLU A 327 -5.41 4.25 -17.85
C GLU A 327 -5.56 3.55 -16.49
N ILE A 328 -6.35 4.13 -15.57
CA ILE A 328 -6.70 3.49 -14.31
C ILE A 328 -7.83 2.50 -14.57
N LEU A 329 -7.60 1.21 -14.31
CA LEU A 329 -8.61 0.17 -14.55
C LEU A 329 -9.54 -0.05 -13.35
N THR A 330 -9.08 0.22 -12.13
CA THR A 330 -9.80 -0.01 -10.87
C THR A 330 -10.66 1.20 -10.50
N VAL A 331 -11.64 1.50 -11.32
CA VAL A 331 -12.67 2.51 -11.11
C VAL A 331 -14.05 1.86 -11.13
N ALA A 332 -14.95 2.26 -10.16
CA ALA A 332 -16.30 1.71 -10.00
C ALA A 332 -17.32 2.43 -10.91
#